data_c629310ca1284b6924cdd6590031d1bf
#
_entry.id   c629310ca1284b6924cdd6590031d1bf
#
_cell.length_a   1.000
_cell.length_b   1.000
_cell.length_c   1.000
_cell.angle_alpha   90.00
_cell.angle_beta   90.00
_cell.angle_gamma   90.00
#
_symmetry.space_group_name_H-M   'P 1'
#
loop_
_entity.id
_entity.type
_entity.pdbx_description
1 polymer ?
#
loop_
_entity_poly.entity_id
_entity_poly.type
_entity_poly.pdbx_seq_one_letter_code
_entity_poly.pdbx_strand_id
1 'polypeptide(L)'
;MEPYVKHYRFTFITKKKVLIINSGKNTFIDYSNKYKNLKVINIDSGIFRTFIFNYLKSEVVFLSITDLNNSFLWKSKFVKKYVYVFHSITSTHMCYTEKSFDNYDCLLCTGSHQFTEIREREKIKNLPNKQLVKYFHNRISMMNDYDQNSKKTFDNKKIIICSSWGDGSIAENLNKDFIILLLKMNYEVFLQFHHMQLDRKDKILIDYISLDKNYK
;
A
#
# COMPACT_ATOMS: atom_id res chain seq x y z
N MET A 1 -14.81 14.45 -7.79
CA MET A 1 -13.96 13.44 -7.12
C MET A 1 -12.52 13.83 -7.37
N GLU A 2 -11.87 14.45 -6.39
CA GLU A 2 -10.43 14.73 -6.50
C GLU A 2 -9.65 13.42 -6.41
N PRO A 3 -8.65 13.21 -7.26
CA PRO A 3 -7.85 12.01 -7.21
C PRO A 3 -7.10 11.95 -5.86
N TYR A 4 -7.22 10.84 -5.16
CA TYR A 4 -6.52 10.54 -3.92
C TYR A 4 -5.00 10.64 -4.16
N VAL A 5 -4.44 11.77 -3.85
CA VAL A 5 -3.00 12.01 -3.95
C VAL A 5 -2.34 11.33 -2.75
N LYS A 6 -1.71 10.18 -2.98
CA LYS A 6 -0.88 9.50 -1.99
C LYS A 6 0.34 10.38 -1.68
N HIS A 7 0.26 11.18 -0.63
CA HIS A 7 1.41 11.94 -0.13
C HIS A 7 2.41 10.99 0.54
N TYR A 8 3.43 10.59 -0.19
CA TYR A 8 4.62 10.00 0.42
C TYR A 8 5.53 11.14 0.88
N ARG A 9 5.49 11.48 2.17
CA ARG A 9 6.52 12.34 2.78
C ARG A 9 7.79 11.52 2.99
N PHE A 10 8.64 11.45 1.98
CA PHE A 10 10.03 11.09 2.20
C PHE A 10 10.78 12.34 2.64
N THR A 11 11.17 12.41 3.91
CA THR A 11 12.08 13.45 4.37
C THR A 11 13.48 13.06 3.91
N PHE A 12 13.89 13.54 2.74
CA PHE A 12 15.22 13.29 2.21
C PHE A 12 16.26 14.19 2.93
N ILE A 13 16.77 13.73 4.05
CA ILE A 13 17.92 14.35 4.75
C ILE A 13 19.24 13.76 4.19
N THR A 14 19.27 13.38 2.96
CA THR A 14 20.48 12.81 2.37
C THR A 14 21.16 13.80 1.43
N LYS A 15 22.50 13.88 1.52
CA LYS A 15 23.34 14.61 0.54
C LYS A 15 23.51 13.83 -0.77
N LYS A 16 23.03 12.57 -0.82
CA LYS A 16 23.15 11.71 -2.02
C LYS A 16 22.10 12.10 -3.06
N LYS A 17 22.44 11.85 -4.33
CA LYS A 17 21.49 12.01 -5.43
C LYS A 17 20.42 10.93 -5.36
N VAL A 18 19.16 11.29 -5.48
CA VAL A 18 18.01 10.41 -5.47
C VAL A 18 17.30 10.51 -6.82
N LEU A 19 17.02 9.35 -7.41
CA LEU A 19 16.24 9.24 -8.63
C LEU A 19 14.96 8.48 -8.32
N ILE A 20 13.80 9.10 -8.59
CA ILE A 20 12.51 8.43 -8.57
C ILE A 20 12.16 8.04 -10.00
N ILE A 21 11.91 6.75 -10.21
CA ILE A 21 11.41 6.20 -11.48
C ILE A 21 9.95 5.85 -11.27
N ASN A 22 9.07 6.62 -11.89
CA ASN A 22 7.63 6.35 -11.88
C ASN A 22 7.25 5.60 -13.15
N SER A 23 6.71 4.39 -13.00
CA SER A 23 6.32 3.50 -14.10
C SER A 23 4.80 3.29 -14.20
N GLY A 24 4.01 4.22 -13.68
CA GLY A 24 2.54 4.15 -13.70
C GLY A 24 1.93 5.21 -14.61
N LYS A 25 0.67 4.97 -15.01
CA LYS A 25 -0.13 5.96 -15.77
C LYS A 25 -0.52 7.19 -14.94
N ASN A 26 -0.41 7.11 -13.60
CA ASN A 26 -0.77 8.22 -12.73
C ASN A 26 0.39 9.21 -12.64
N THR A 27 0.09 10.48 -12.83
CA THR A 27 1.03 11.57 -12.63
C THR A 27 1.54 11.56 -11.20
N PHE A 28 2.83 11.29 -11.05
CA PHE A 28 3.51 11.47 -9.78
C PHE A 28 3.72 12.97 -9.55
N ILE A 29 3.39 13.46 -8.34
CA ILE A 29 3.68 14.87 -8.00
C ILE A 29 5.19 15.04 -8.02
N ASP A 30 5.67 15.91 -8.90
CA ASP A 30 7.09 16.17 -9.05
C ASP A 30 7.58 17.07 -7.91
N TYR A 31 8.34 16.47 -7.00
CA TYR A 31 9.01 17.17 -5.90
C TYR A 31 10.41 17.65 -6.25
N SER A 32 10.86 17.52 -7.51
CA SER A 32 12.22 17.91 -7.92
C SER A 32 12.47 19.40 -7.68
N ASN A 33 11.45 20.23 -7.80
CA ASN A 33 11.54 21.67 -7.51
C ASN A 33 11.78 21.98 -6.03
N LYS A 34 11.41 21.07 -5.13
CA LYS A 34 11.58 21.24 -3.68
C LYS A 34 12.93 20.74 -3.17
N TYR A 35 13.53 19.76 -3.84
CA TYR A 35 14.75 19.09 -3.40
C TYR A 35 15.79 19.03 -4.51
N LYS A 36 16.87 19.82 -4.40
CA LYS A 36 17.94 19.91 -5.43
C LYS A 36 18.65 18.60 -5.76
N ASN A 37 18.64 17.63 -4.86
CA ASN A 37 19.25 16.31 -5.02
C ASN A 37 18.29 15.25 -5.54
N LEU A 38 17.02 15.62 -5.81
CA LEU A 38 15.98 14.72 -6.31
C LEU A 38 15.74 14.95 -7.80
N LYS A 39 15.70 13.86 -8.56
CA LYS A 39 15.26 13.83 -9.95
C LYS A 39 14.12 12.84 -10.10
N VAL A 40 13.09 13.21 -10.84
CA VAL A 40 11.96 12.32 -11.17
C VAL A 40 11.96 12.06 -12.67
N ILE A 41 11.82 10.81 -13.05
CA ILE A 41 11.57 10.38 -14.44
C ILE A 41 10.31 9.53 -14.48
N ASN A 42 9.47 9.83 -15.47
CA ASN A 42 8.30 9.02 -15.78
C ASN A 42 8.66 8.12 -16.97
N ILE A 43 8.41 6.83 -16.81
CA ILE A 43 8.58 5.84 -17.86
C ILE A 43 7.27 5.09 -18.06
N ASP A 44 6.90 4.84 -19.29
CA ASP A 44 5.72 4.06 -19.59
C ASP A 44 5.92 2.58 -19.22
N SER A 45 4.80 1.88 -19.04
CA SER A 45 4.80 0.44 -18.85
C SER A 45 5.26 -0.27 -20.14
N GLY A 46 5.90 -1.43 -19.99
CA GLY A 46 6.25 -2.29 -21.13
C GLY A 46 7.74 -2.65 -21.21
N ILE A 47 8.18 -3.06 -22.37
CA ILE A 47 9.53 -3.58 -22.63
C ILE A 47 10.62 -2.57 -22.23
N PHE A 48 10.39 -1.30 -22.48
CA PHE A 48 11.32 -0.23 -22.15
C PHE A 48 11.57 -0.10 -20.65
N ARG A 49 10.54 -0.26 -19.83
CA ARG A 49 10.67 -0.33 -18.37
C ARG A 49 11.58 -1.48 -17.94
N THR A 50 11.36 -2.68 -18.48
CA THR A 50 12.15 -3.86 -18.16
C THR A 50 13.61 -3.63 -18.53
N PHE A 51 13.89 -3.03 -19.69
CA PHE A 51 15.24 -2.70 -20.11
C PHE A 51 15.93 -1.72 -19.14
N ILE A 52 15.28 -0.63 -18.76
CA ILE A 52 15.81 0.34 -17.80
C ILE A 52 16.17 -0.34 -16.48
N PHE A 53 15.29 -1.16 -15.93
CA PHE A 53 15.54 -1.83 -14.65
C PHE A 53 16.67 -2.86 -14.73
N ASN A 54 16.82 -3.57 -15.85
CA ASN A 54 17.88 -4.57 -16.03
C ASN A 54 19.28 -3.94 -16.08
N TYR A 55 19.39 -2.71 -16.56
CA TYR A 55 20.67 -1.98 -16.68
C TYR A 55 20.83 -0.85 -15.67
N LEU A 56 19.92 -0.74 -14.72
CA LEU A 56 19.98 0.26 -13.67
C LEU A 56 21.29 0.11 -12.88
N LYS A 57 22.05 1.21 -12.75
CA LYS A 57 23.25 1.28 -11.92
C LYS A 57 22.96 2.14 -10.70
N SER A 58 23.01 1.53 -9.51
CA SER A 58 22.74 2.24 -8.26
C SER A 58 23.39 1.55 -7.07
N GLU A 59 23.67 2.30 -6.02
CA GLU A 59 24.08 1.70 -4.74
C GLU A 59 22.91 1.00 -4.06
N VAL A 60 21.74 1.63 -4.06
CA VAL A 60 20.54 1.11 -3.40
C VAL A 60 19.32 1.38 -4.26
N VAL A 61 18.46 0.38 -4.39
CA VAL A 61 17.15 0.50 -5.03
C VAL A 61 16.07 0.16 -4.01
N PHE A 62 15.13 1.08 -3.82
CA PHE A 62 13.96 0.89 -2.97
C PHE A 62 12.75 0.53 -3.83
N LEU A 63 12.06 -0.55 -3.48
CA LEU A 63 10.88 -1.05 -4.20
C LEU A 63 9.78 -1.44 -3.21
N SER A 64 8.55 -1.41 -3.68
CA SER A 64 7.37 -1.92 -2.95
C SER A 64 6.62 -3.01 -3.73
N ILE A 65 7.29 -3.65 -4.70
CA ILE A 65 6.76 -4.77 -5.48
C ILE A 65 7.28 -6.09 -4.93
N THR A 66 6.50 -7.15 -5.02
CA THR A 66 6.79 -8.45 -4.39
C THR A 66 7.52 -9.43 -5.30
N ASP A 67 7.47 -9.24 -6.60
CA ASP A 67 7.94 -10.24 -7.58
C ASP A 67 9.29 -9.88 -8.20
N LEU A 68 10.19 -9.32 -7.39
CA LEU A 68 11.55 -9.02 -7.83
C LEU A 68 12.26 -10.31 -8.25
N ASN A 69 12.80 -10.33 -9.45
CA ASN A 69 13.53 -11.45 -10.06
C ASN A 69 12.69 -12.72 -10.34
N ASN A 70 11.36 -12.62 -10.29
CA ASN A 70 10.48 -13.78 -10.49
C ASN A 70 9.83 -13.85 -11.88
N SER A 71 9.49 -12.74 -12.54
CA SER A 71 8.80 -12.77 -13.84
C SER A 71 8.95 -11.49 -14.65
N PHE A 72 8.66 -10.33 -14.07
CA PHE A 72 8.54 -9.07 -14.81
C PHE A 72 9.63 -8.07 -14.51
N LEU A 73 10.37 -8.23 -13.43
CA LEU A 73 11.40 -7.31 -13.00
C LEU A 73 12.64 -8.07 -12.53
N TRP A 74 13.66 -8.12 -13.38
CA TRP A 74 14.93 -8.75 -13.07
C TRP A 74 15.84 -7.85 -12.25
N LYS A 75 16.62 -8.44 -11.34
CA LYS A 75 17.66 -7.71 -10.61
C LYS A 75 18.77 -7.29 -11.57
N SER A 76 19.08 -6.00 -11.58
CA SER A 76 20.29 -5.54 -12.26
C SER A 76 21.53 -5.96 -11.49
N LYS A 77 22.52 -6.53 -12.18
CA LYS A 77 23.83 -6.86 -11.62
C LYS A 77 24.66 -5.63 -11.22
N PHE A 78 24.23 -4.45 -11.62
CA PHE A 78 24.89 -3.18 -11.31
C PHE A 78 24.29 -2.46 -10.10
N VAL A 79 23.30 -3.05 -9.45
CA VAL A 79 22.73 -2.57 -8.19
C VAL A 79 23.33 -3.34 -7.04
N LYS A 80 23.87 -2.61 -6.05
CA LYS A 80 24.53 -3.24 -4.90
C LYS A 80 23.56 -3.81 -3.89
N LYS A 81 22.41 -3.14 -3.67
CA LYS A 81 21.42 -3.55 -2.67
C LYS A 81 20.00 -3.24 -3.09
N TYR A 82 19.10 -4.22 -2.95
CA TYR A 82 17.66 -4.05 -3.11
C TYR A 82 16.98 -4.04 -1.76
N VAL A 83 16.18 -2.99 -1.53
CA VAL A 83 15.46 -2.76 -0.27
C VAL A 83 13.96 -2.79 -0.54
N TYR A 84 13.24 -3.67 0.13
CA TYR A 84 11.78 -3.68 0.10
C TYR A 84 11.23 -2.70 1.13
N VAL A 85 10.26 -1.89 0.71
CA VAL A 85 9.53 -0.96 1.58
C VAL A 85 8.10 -1.43 1.68
N PHE A 86 7.67 -1.83 2.87
CA PHE A 86 6.29 -2.23 3.07
C PHE A 86 5.35 -1.03 2.90
N HIS A 87 4.40 -1.17 1.99
CA HIS A 87 3.33 -0.19 1.75
C HIS A 87 2.07 -0.48 2.59
N SER A 88 2.09 -1.56 3.35
CA SER A 88 1.02 -2.05 4.20
C SER A 88 1.60 -2.57 5.52
N ILE A 89 0.81 -2.49 6.58
CA ILE A 89 1.15 -3.00 7.92
C ILE A 89 0.65 -4.43 8.14
N THR A 90 0.30 -5.13 7.08
CA THR A 90 -0.26 -6.48 7.12
C THR A 90 0.80 -7.54 7.44
N SER A 91 0.32 -8.73 7.83
CA SER A 91 1.12 -9.94 7.98
C SER A 91 1.79 -10.32 6.66
N THR A 92 3.05 -10.74 6.74
CA THR A 92 3.82 -11.13 5.55
C THR A 92 3.41 -12.51 5.02
N HIS A 93 3.05 -13.44 5.89
CA HIS A 93 2.67 -14.79 5.48
C HIS A 93 1.20 -14.92 5.06
N MET A 94 0.32 -14.06 5.58
CA MET A 94 -1.11 -14.10 5.23
C MET A 94 -1.44 -13.34 3.94
N CYS A 95 -0.70 -12.27 3.64
CA CYS A 95 -1.06 -11.32 2.58
C CYS A 95 -0.15 -11.38 1.35
N TYR A 96 0.97 -12.09 1.43
CA TYR A 96 1.95 -12.17 0.35
C TYR A 96 2.25 -13.61 -0.03
N THR A 97 2.61 -13.82 -1.29
CA THR A 97 3.05 -15.12 -1.77
C THR A 97 4.38 -15.53 -1.14
N GLU A 98 4.63 -16.83 -1.07
CA GLU A 98 5.72 -17.40 -0.29
C GLU A 98 7.11 -16.83 -0.64
N LYS A 99 7.38 -16.51 -1.90
CA LYS A 99 8.71 -16.05 -2.37
C LYS A 99 8.83 -14.54 -2.55
N SER A 100 7.82 -13.78 -2.12
CA SER A 100 7.71 -12.33 -2.37
C SER A 100 8.92 -11.51 -1.98
N PHE A 101 9.66 -11.94 -0.96
CA PHE A 101 10.80 -11.17 -0.41
C PHE A 101 12.15 -11.83 -0.59
N ASP A 102 12.24 -13.00 -1.23
CA ASP A 102 13.47 -13.80 -1.26
C ASP A 102 14.61 -13.09 -1.95
N ASN A 103 14.33 -12.30 -2.96
CA ASN A 103 15.31 -11.61 -3.77
C ASN A 103 15.72 -10.23 -3.24
N TYR A 104 15.21 -9.82 -2.08
CA TYR A 104 15.60 -8.59 -1.41
C TYR A 104 16.72 -8.81 -0.41
N ASP A 105 17.61 -7.82 -0.30
CA ASP A 105 18.74 -7.84 0.63
C ASP A 105 18.35 -7.24 2.00
N CYS A 106 17.38 -6.32 1.99
CA CYS A 106 16.91 -5.62 3.18
C CYS A 106 15.41 -5.38 3.11
N LEU A 107 14.74 -5.47 4.25
CA LEU A 107 13.30 -5.19 4.37
C LEU A 107 13.07 -4.09 5.41
N LEU A 108 12.34 -3.04 5.05
CA LEU A 108 11.91 -1.99 5.97
C LEU A 108 10.56 -2.38 6.59
N CYS A 109 10.60 -2.98 7.76
CA CYS A 109 9.44 -3.55 8.45
C CYS A 109 8.70 -2.51 9.27
N THR A 110 7.37 -2.50 9.17
CA THR A 110 6.48 -1.53 9.84
C THR A 110 6.05 -1.97 11.23
N GLY A 111 6.24 -3.22 11.61
CA GLY A 111 5.85 -3.76 12.91
C GLY A 111 6.67 -4.99 13.32
N SER A 112 6.65 -5.30 14.63
CA SER A 112 7.37 -6.45 15.20
C SER A 112 6.91 -7.79 14.61
N HIS A 113 5.63 -7.93 14.28
CA HIS A 113 5.08 -9.13 13.66
C HIS A 113 5.81 -9.49 12.34
N GLN A 114 6.11 -8.49 11.49
CA GLN A 114 6.84 -8.73 10.25
C GLN A 114 8.27 -9.22 10.50
N PHE A 115 8.94 -8.72 11.54
CA PHE A 115 10.25 -9.24 11.96
C PHE A 115 10.18 -10.71 12.31
N THR A 116 9.23 -11.07 13.18
CA THR A 116 9.05 -12.45 13.63
C THR A 116 8.75 -13.38 12.47
N GLU A 117 7.75 -13.05 11.67
CA GLU A 117 7.32 -13.85 10.51
C GLU A 117 8.45 -14.08 9.50
N ILE A 118 9.22 -13.04 9.18
CA ILE A 118 10.34 -13.15 8.24
C ILE A 118 11.44 -14.04 8.83
N ARG A 119 11.81 -13.88 10.11
CA ARG A 119 12.82 -14.71 10.76
C ARG A 119 12.40 -16.17 10.85
N GLU A 120 11.17 -16.44 11.20
CA GLU A 120 10.62 -17.79 11.21
C GLU A 120 10.66 -18.45 9.83
N ARG A 121 10.26 -17.71 8.80
CA ARG A 121 10.33 -18.19 7.42
C ARG A 121 11.77 -18.46 6.98
N GLU A 122 12.72 -17.58 7.27
CA GLU A 122 14.13 -17.78 6.97
C GLU A 122 14.66 -19.06 7.62
N LYS A 123 14.28 -19.31 8.87
CA LYS A 123 14.64 -20.52 9.61
C LYS A 123 14.02 -21.78 9.02
N ILE A 124 12.71 -21.77 8.76
CA ILE A 124 11.99 -22.95 8.23
C ILE A 124 12.48 -23.34 6.83
N LYS A 125 12.79 -22.36 5.99
CA LYS A 125 13.21 -22.58 4.60
C LYS A 125 14.72 -22.57 4.40
N ASN A 126 15.50 -22.49 5.48
CA ASN A 126 16.96 -22.40 5.46
C ASN A 126 17.49 -21.31 4.49
N LEU A 127 16.84 -20.12 4.56
CA LEU A 127 17.21 -18.98 3.73
C LEU A 127 18.27 -18.11 4.43
N PRO A 128 19.10 -17.38 3.67
CA PRO A 128 20.04 -16.43 4.26
C PRO A 128 19.30 -15.31 4.99
N ASN A 129 19.85 -14.92 6.14
CA ASN A 129 19.29 -13.83 6.93
C ASN A 129 19.37 -12.49 6.20
N LYS A 130 18.23 -11.85 5.99
CA LYS A 130 18.12 -10.51 5.43
C LYS A 130 18.37 -9.44 6.49
N GLN A 131 18.79 -8.27 6.06
CA GLN A 131 18.79 -7.11 6.94
C GLN A 131 17.33 -6.67 7.17
N LEU A 132 16.88 -6.65 8.43
CA LEU A 132 15.57 -6.10 8.81
C LEU A 132 15.78 -4.77 9.53
N VAL A 133 15.05 -3.75 9.09
CA VAL A 133 15.13 -2.39 9.65
C VAL A 133 13.74 -1.95 10.06
N LYS A 134 13.60 -1.45 11.27
CA LYS A 134 12.34 -0.85 11.73
C LYS A 134 12.06 0.42 10.95
N TYR A 135 10.88 0.49 10.37
CA TYR A 135 10.42 1.60 9.56
C TYR A 135 9.07 2.09 10.06
N PHE A 136 8.94 3.40 10.22
CA PHE A 136 7.68 3.99 10.63
C PHE A 136 6.80 4.24 9.41
N HIS A 137 5.62 3.60 9.38
CA HIS A 137 4.71 3.75 8.24
C HIS A 137 4.14 5.16 8.18
N ASN A 138 4.44 5.90 7.12
CA ASN A 138 4.08 7.32 6.98
C ASN A 138 2.59 7.63 7.19
N ARG A 139 1.69 6.73 6.80
CA ARG A 139 0.25 6.94 7.01
C ARG A 139 -0.12 7.02 8.48
N ILE A 140 0.51 6.19 9.34
CA ILE A 140 0.26 6.22 10.78
C ILE A 140 0.77 7.53 11.38
N SER A 141 1.96 7.99 10.96
CA SER A 141 2.49 9.28 11.39
C SER A 141 1.56 10.43 11.01
N MET A 142 1.07 10.44 9.76
CA MET A 142 0.14 11.47 9.31
C MET A 142 -1.20 11.45 10.06
N MET A 143 -1.70 10.24 10.41
CA MET A 143 -2.93 10.12 11.21
C MET A 143 -2.74 10.66 12.62
N ASN A 144 -1.60 10.36 13.26
CA ASN A 144 -1.30 10.90 14.59
C ASN A 144 -1.19 12.42 14.59
N ASP A 145 -0.54 13.01 13.57
CA ASP A 145 -0.45 14.46 13.41
C ASP A 145 -1.84 15.11 13.22
N TYR A 146 -2.73 14.42 12.51
CA TYR A 146 -4.10 14.89 12.28
C TYR A 146 -4.95 14.80 13.55
N ASP A 147 -4.84 13.72 14.30
CA ASP A 147 -5.64 13.45 15.51
C ASP A 147 -5.30 14.42 16.64
N GLN A 148 -4.01 14.77 16.81
CA GLN A 148 -3.58 15.77 17.80
C GLN A 148 -4.17 17.16 17.54
N ASN A 149 -4.53 17.48 16.30
CA ASN A 149 -5.09 18.77 15.90
C ASN A 149 -6.62 18.78 15.83
N SER A 150 -7.29 17.63 15.92
CA SER A 150 -8.74 17.51 15.78
C SER A 150 -9.39 17.20 17.13
N LYS A 151 -9.76 18.24 17.89
CA LYS A 151 -10.68 18.12 19.04
C LYS A 151 -12.14 17.98 18.55
N LYS A 152 -12.44 16.94 17.77
CA LYS A 152 -13.81 16.67 17.36
C LYS A 152 -14.47 15.75 18.38
N THR A 153 -15.39 16.28 19.17
CA THR A 153 -16.37 15.49 19.90
C THR A 153 -17.35 14.91 18.87
N PHE A 154 -17.42 13.57 18.81
CA PHE A 154 -18.38 12.90 17.93
C PHE A 154 -19.69 12.72 18.72
N ASP A 155 -20.68 13.57 18.44
CA ASP A 155 -22.00 13.47 19.05
C ASP A 155 -22.89 12.38 18.44
N ASN A 156 -22.55 11.90 17.26
CA ASN A 156 -23.37 10.95 16.53
C ASN A 156 -22.75 9.55 16.52
N LYS A 157 -23.61 8.54 16.63
CA LYS A 157 -23.24 7.14 16.47
C LYS A 157 -22.91 6.87 15.01
N LYS A 158 -21.62 6.86 14.65
CA LYS A 158 -21.13 6.62 13.28
C LYS A 158 -20.46 5.26 13.18
N ILE A 159 -20.81 4.51 12.16
CA ILE A 159 -20.21 3.21 11.85
C ILE A 159 -19.65 3.27 10.42
N ILE A 160 -18.38 2.90 10.27
CA ILE A 160 -17.75 2.72 8.96
C ILE A 160 -17.50 1.23 8.76
N ILE A 161 -18.08 0.65 7.72
CA ILE A 161 -17.86 -0.73 7.31
C ILE A 161 -16.90 -0.70 6.12
N CYS A 162 -15.65 -1.13 6.35
CA CYS A 162 -14.62 -1.18 5.32
C CYS A 162 -14.47 -2.61 4.82
N SER A 163 -14.71 -2.83 3.53
CA SER A 163 -14.53 -4.14 2.91
C SER A 163 -13.22 -4.21 2.11
N SER A 164 -12.51 -5.33 2.26
CA SER A 164 -11.51 -5.77 1.29
C SER A 164 -12.20 -6.18 -0.03
N TRP A 165 -11.46 -6.74 -0.96
CA TRP A 165 -11.96 -7.26 -2.24
C TRP A 165 -11.67 -8.75 -2.36
N GLY A 166 -12.41 -9.45 -3.24
CA GLY A 166 -12.28 -10.87 -3.51
C GLY A 166 -13.32 -11.73 -2.79
N ASP A 167 -13.26 -13.01 -3.08
CA ASP A 167 -14.20 -14.00 -2.58
C ASP A 167 -14.14 -14.08 -1.05
N GLY A 168 -15.30 -14.10 -0.41
CA GLY A 168 -15.42 -14.08 1.04
C GLY A 168 -15.23 -12.70 1.69
N SER A 169 -15.13 -11.63 0.91
CA SER A 169 -15.06 -10.27 1.46
C SER A 169 -16.35 -9.87 2.19
N ILE A 170 -16.26 -8.88 3.08
CA ILE A 170 -17.46 -8.32 3.73
C ILE A 170 -18.46 -7.82 2.69
N ALA A 171 -17.98 -7.23 1.58
CA ALA A 171 -18.85 -6.72 0.52
C ALA A 171 -19.76 -7.78 -0.09
N GLU A 172 -19.29 -9.02 -0.21
CA GLU A 172 -20.07 -10.13 -0.78
C GLU A 172 -21.04 -10.76 0.23
N ASN A 173 -20.68 -10.71 1.51
CA ASN A 173 -21.41 -11.37 2.58
C ASN A 173 -22.23 -10.41 3.46
N LEU A 174 -22.18 -9.12 3.17
CA LEU A 174 -22.88 -8.13 3.98
C LEU A 174 -24.39 -8.28 3.79
N ASN A 175 -25.11 -8.58 4.90
CA ASN A 175 -26.56 -8.70 4.88
C ASN A 175 -27.22 -7.30 4.92
N LYS A 176 -28.16 -7.05 4.00
CA LYS A 176 -28.99 -5.84 3.98
C LYS A 176 -29.73 -5.60 5.29
N ASP A 177 -30.26 -6.66 5.88
CA ASP A 177 -31.02 -6.55 7.12
C ASP A 177 -30.15 -6.04 8.27
N PHE A 178 -28.86 -6.36 8.28
CA PHE A 178 -27.92 -5.82 9.23
C PHE A 178 -27.75 -4.30 9.08
N ILE A 179 -27.64 -3.81 7.86
CA ILE A 179 -27.56 -2.36 7.60
C ILE A 179 -28.85 -1.67 8.03
N ILE A 180 -30.00 -2.24 7.69
CA ILE A 180 -31.32 -1.71 8.08
C ILE A 180 -31.45 -1.67 9.60
N LEU A 181 -30.96 -2.68 10.30
CA LEU A 181 -30.96 -2.70 11.76
C LEU A 181 -30.13 -1.55 12.33
N LEU A 182 -28.92 -1.31 11.81
CA LEU A 182 -28.07 -0.21 12.25
C LEU A 182 -28.74 1.16 12.02
N LEU A 183 -29.37 1.35 10.87
CA LEU A 183 -30.11 2.58 10.56
C LEU A 183 -31.29 2.76 11.51
N LYS A 184 -32.06 1.71 11.83
CA LYS A 184 -33.17 1.75 12.82
C LYS A 184 -32.65 2.06 14.23
N MET A 185 -31.41 1.70 14.56
CA MET A 185 -30.76 2.05 15.82
C MET A 185 -30.19 3.48 15.83
N ASN A 186 -30.49 4.26 14.82
CA ASN A 186 -30.04 5.64 14.64
C ASN A 186 -28.51 5.77 14.50
N TYR A 187 -27.86 4.78 13.82
CA TYR A 187 -26.48 4.91 13.40
C TYR A 187 -26.41 5.54 12.01
N GLU A 188 -25.46 6.45 11.82
CA GLU A 188 -25.01 6.89 10.50
C GLU A 188 -24.01 5.85 9.96
N VAL A 189 -24.37 5.16 8.86
CA VAL A 189 -23.59 4.04 8.33
C VAL A 189 -22.87 4.46 7.06
N PHE A 190 -21.54 4.31 7.06
CA PHE A 190 -20.69 4.53 5.91
C PHE A 190 -20.16 3.19 5.40
N LEU A 191 -20.36 2.91 4.10
CA LEU A 191 -19.82 1.74 3.44
C LEU A 191 -18.64 2.16 2.58
N GLN A 192 -17.47 1.61 2.86
CA GLN A 192 -16.26 1.84 2.07
C GLN A 192 -15.78 0.54 1.44
N PHE A 193 -15.89 0.46 0.13
CA PHE A 193 -15.43 -0.69 -0.64
C PHE A 193 -14.04 -0.44 -1.22
N HIS A 194 -13.27 -1.52 -1.39
CA HIS A 194 -12.01 -1.46 -2.08
C HIS A 194 -12.25 -1.15 -3.57
N HIS A 195 -11.39 -0.35 -4.21
CA HIS A 195 -11.55 0.05 -5.60
C HIS A 195 -11.66 -1.15 -6.56
N MET A 196 -10.94 -2.25 -6.30
CA MET A 196 -11.04 -3.48 -7.09
C MET A 196 -12.43 -4.12 -7.03
N GLN A 197 -13.17 -3.94 -5.94
CA GLN A 197 -14.55 -4.40 -5.81
C GLN A 197 -15.49 -3.53 -6.67
N LEU A 198 -15.25 -2.22 -6.72
CA LEU A 198 -16.01 -1.29 -7.55
C LEU A 198 -15.85 -1.60 -9.06
N ASP A 199 -14.65 -1.99 -9.47
CA ASP A 199 -14.35 -2.32 -10.85
C ASP A 199 -15.03 -3.62 -11.33
N ARG A 200 -15.36 -4.53 -10.40
CA ARG A 200 -16.08 -5.78 -10.72
C ARG A 200 -17.54 -5.58 -11.11
N LYS A 201 -18.11 -4.37 -10.98
CA LYS A 201 -19.52 -4.04 -11.26
C LYS A 201 -20.52 -4.98 -10.57
N ASP A 202 -20.23 -5.39 -9.36
CA ASP A 202 -21.03 -6.35 -8.65
C ASP A 202 -22.43 -5.77 -8.34
N LYS A 203 -23.45 -6.57 -8.65
CA LYS A 203 -24.87 -6.27 -8.46
C LYS A 203 -25.19 -5.83 -7.01
N ILE A 204 -24.43 -6.35 -6.06
CA ILE A 204 -24.54 -6.08 -4.63
C ILE A 204 -24.34 -4.58 -4.31
N LEU A 205 -23.41 -3.92 -4.99
CA LEU A 205 -23.10 -2.50 -4.76
C LEU A 205 -24.27 -1.58 -5.17
N ILE A 206 -24.92 -1.93 -6.29
CA ILE A 206 -26.08 -1.18 -6.82
C ILE A 206 -27.25 -1.25 -5.84
N ASP A 207 -27.42 -2.40 -5.20
CA ASP A 207 -28.47 -2.63 -4.23
C ASP A 207 -28.28 -1.81 -2.94
N TYR A 208 -27.03 -1.56 -2.49
CA TYR A 208 -26.77 -0.70 -1.33
C TYR A 208 -26.93 0.78 -1.63
N ILE A 209 -26.57 1.24 -2.81
CA ILE A 209 -26.77 2.63 -3.26
C ILE A 209 -28.26 2.96 -3.35
N SER A 210 -29.11 1.97 -3.67
CA SER A 210 -30.56 2.15 -3.73
C SER A 210 -31.22 2.29 -2.36
N LEU A 211 -30.60 1.79 -1.28
CA LEU A 211 -31.11 1.93 0.08
C LEU A 211 -31.05 3.39 0.59
N ASP A 212 -30.02 4.14 0.22
CA ASP A 212 -29.85 5.54 0.64
C ASP A 212 -30.94 6.46 0.09
N LYS A 213 -31.54 6.13 -1.06
CA LYS A 213 -32.64 6.92 -1.65
C LYS A 213 -34.01 6.70 -1.00
N ASN A 214 -34.19 5.62 -0.26
CA ASN A 214 -35.45 5.22 0.32
C ASN A 214 -35.59 5.53 1.83
N TYR A 215 -34.53 6.04 2.48
CA TYR A 215 -34.47 6.28 3.92
C TYR A 215 -34.18 7.75 4.29
N LYS A 216 -34.57 8.69 3.43
CA LYS A 216 -34.63 10.11 3.76
C LYS A 216 -35.93 10.43 4.43
#